data_0174ed744d312003680b69679032efe6
#
_entry.id   0174ed744d312003680b69679032efe6
#
_cell.length_a   1.000
_cell.length_b   1.000
_cell.length_c   1.000
_cell.angle_alpha   90.00
_cell.angle_beta   90.00
_cell.angle_gamma   90.00
#
_symmetry.space_group_name_H-M   'P 1'
#
loop_
_entity.id
_entity.type
_entity.pdbx_description
1 polymer ?
#
loop_
_entity_poly.entity_id
_entity_poly.type
_entity_poly.pdbx_seq_one_letter_code
_entity_poly.pdbx_strand_id
1 'polypeptide(L)'
;MVQIAHDDSNAVVIIGSGAGGGTLAHELTRRGIKVVLLEAGARQSLASFSQNPGEAFVQLTWLDPRTTSGSSSVSQDYPGLPSWTAKTLGGTTVHWTGATPRIQPWEVRARTTYGDVAGTSLIDWPIEYAELERYYELAERRLVVTRRHGNPGLPASNHFKVMYHGARRIGYKRVHTGHLAINSQPADGRGLCIQQGFCVQGCKTAAKWSTLYTEIPRAEATGNLDLRLQSHATRIEHGADGRVNAVVYRDAGGQEQRQKARLVCVACNSVETARLLLLSESARFPNGLANSSDQVGRNYCRHTAGFVWGVFEKPIRFWRGTTLAGIIEDETRYDPARGFAGGYHLELAALDLPSLPLAGFPATLWGREFGFLMDHYDRMAGMLVNGEDMPRATNRITLSASVKDRLGIPVANIHVDEHPNDAAMRAHAQRQGAAVYQAVGALRTATSRQTPATHNMCTARMSRNPRDGVTDAHGRAHDVPNLFVSDGSALSTPGSANPTLTIVALALRQAEHIAAGMSRRDM
;
A
#
# COMPACT_ATOMS: atom_id res chain seq x y z
N MET A 1 -17.23 22.95 -10.69
CA MET A 1 -16.55 22.43 -9.50
C MET A 1 -16.74 23.44 -8.38
N VAL A 2 -17.05 22.97 -7.19
CA VAL A 2 -17.13 23.82 -5.99
C VAL A 2 -15.74 24.37 -5.68
N GLN A 3 -15.65 25.64 -5.28
CA GLN A 3 -14.47 26.24 -4.67
C GLN A 3 -14.80 26.60 -3.23
N ILE A 4 -14.01 26.08 -2.29
CA ILE A 4 -14.11 26.39 -0.87
C ILE A 4 -13.09 27.48 -0.56
N ALA A 5 -13.54 28.57 0.07
CA ALA A 5 -12.66 29.70 0.39
C ALA A 5 -11.50 29.24 1.30
N HIS A 6 -10.32 29.79 1.12
CA HIS A 6 -9.13 29.46 1.90
C HIS A 6 -9.31 29.77 3.40
N ASP A 7 -10.17 30.67 3.76
CA ASP A 7 -10.50 31.07 5.12
C ASP A 7 -11.73 30.35 5.70
N ASP A 8 -12.37 29.43 4.95
CA ASP A 8 -13.46 28.59 5.48
C ASP A 8 -12.91 27.61 6.53
N SER A 9 -13.13 27.95 7.79
CA SER A 9 -12.71 27.13 8.94
C SER A 9 -13.61 25.92 9.22
N ASN A 10 -14.71 25.73 8.46
CA ASN A 10 -15.62 24.59 8.59
C ASN A 10 -15.27 23.44 7.64
N ALA A 11 -14.34 23.66 6.70
CA ALA A 11 -13.94 22.65 5.73
C ALA A 11 -13.21 21.47 6.41
N VAL A 12 -13.48 20.28 5.94
CA VAL A 12 -12.61 19.10 6.18
C VAL A 12 -11.53 19.11 5.12
N VAL A 13 -10.26 19.10 5.51
CA VAL A 13 -9.14 19.01 4.57
C VAL A 13 -8.60 17.59 4.56
N ILE A 14 -8.59 16.96 3.39
CA ILE A 14 -7.98 15.65 3.16
C ILE A 14 -6.72 15.85 2.33
N ILE A 15 -5.61 15.25 2.76
CA ILE A 15 -4.31 15.35 2.09
C ILE A 15 -3.97 14.00 1.47
N GLY A 16 -3.98 13.93 0.13
CA GLY A 16 -3.76 12.70 -0.64
C GLY A 16 -5.07 12.04 -1.09
N SER A 17 -5.10 11.60 -2.34
CA SER A 17 -6.29 11.07 -3.04
C SER A 17 -6.24 9.56 -3.28
N GLY A 18 -5.30 8.86 -2.66
CA GLY A 18 -5.13 7.39 -2.77
C GLY A 18 -6.30 6.59 -2.21
N ALA A 19 -6.08 5.32 -1.92
CA ALA A 19 -7.12 4.38 -1.48
C ALA A 19 -7.92 4.90 -0.26
N GLY A 20 -7.23 5.39 0.76
CA GLY A 20 -7.86 5.93 1.97
C GLY A 20 -8.51 7.29 1.72
N GLY A 21 -7.72 8.28 1.27
CA GLY A 21 -8.19 9.66 1.11
C GLY A 21 -9.29 9.82 0.08
N GLY A 22 -9.19 9.13 -1.08
CA GLY A 22 -10.24 9.16 -2.10
C GLY A 22 -11.55 8.52 -1.61
N THR A 23 -11.47 7.38 -0.90
CA THR A 23 -12.63 6.74 -0.27
C THR A 23 -13.27 7.65 0.77
N LEU A 24 -12.45 8.25 1.64
CA LEU A 24 -12.92 9.16 2.69
C LEU A 24 -13.57 10.43 2.08
N ALA A 25 -12.96 11.01 1.03
CA ALA A 25 -13.53 12.16 0.34
C ALA A 25 -14.93 11.87 -0.21
N HIS A 26 -15.12 10.75 -0.89
CA HIS A 26 -16.44 10.35 -1.37
C HIS A 26 -17.43 10.13 -0.21
N GLU A 27 -17.02 9.41 0.83
CA GLU A 27 -17.90 9.11 1.95
C GLU A 27 -18.36 10.34 2.73
N LEU A 28 -17.51 11.34 2.90
CA LEU A 28 -17.85 12.57 3.59
C LEU A 28 -18.70 13.50 2.69
N THR A 29 -18.33 13.65 1.43
CA THR A 29 -19.04 14.55 0.49
C THR A 29 -20.46 14.07 0.20
N ARG A 30 -20.69 12.74 0.08
CA ARG A 30 -22.06 12.21 -0.11
C ARG A 30 -22.95 12.36 1.14
N ARG A 31 -22.38 12.67 2.29
CA ARG A 31 -23.09 13.06 3.53
C ARG A 31 -23.26 14.58 3.69
N GLY A 32 -22.98 15.35 2.64
CA GLY A 32 -23.13 16.81 2.63
C GLY A 32 -22.00 17.57 3.32
N ILE A 33 -20.91 16.89 3.69
CA ILE A 33 -19.75 17.53 4.32
C ILE A 33 -18.87 18.15 3.23
N LYS A 34 -18.52 19.43 3.39
CA LYS A 34 -17.60 20.14 2.50
C LYS A 34 -16.17 19.64 2.70
N VAL A 35 -15.53 19.20 1.62
CA VAL A 35 -14.19 18.64 1.63
C VAL A 35 -13.29 19.39 0.66
N VAL A 36 -12.13 19.84 1.13
CA VAL A 36 -11.00 20.24 0.29
C VAL A 36 -10.05 19.03 0.20
N LEU A 37 -9.83 18.51 -1.00
CA LEU A 37 -8.90 17.41 -1.25
C LEU A 37 -7.65 17.93 -1.95
N LEU A 38 -6.52 17.91 -1.24
CA LEU A 38 -5.21 18.31 -1.76
C LEU A 38 -4.51 17.08 -2.33
N GLU A 39 -4.14 17.13 -3.61
CA GLU A 39 -3.37 16.07 -4.29
C GLU A 39 -2.12 16.67 -4.91
N ALA A 40 -0.96 16.12 -4.56
CA ALA A 40 0.33 16.62 -5.05
C ALA A 40 0.59 16.30 -6.53
N GLY A 41 -0.09 15.32 -7.08
CA GLY A 41 0.02 14.90 -8.49
C GLY A 41 -1.05 15.51 -9.40
N ALA A 42 -0.90 15.25 -10.69
CA ALA A 42 -1.86 15.63 -11.72
C ALA A 42 -2.90 14.53 -11.96
N ARG A 43 -3.98 14.86 -12.65
CA ARG A 43 -4.98 13.90 -13.14
C ARG A 43 -4.46 13.23 -14.42
N GLN A 44 -4.49 11.89 -14.44
CA GLN A 44 -4.24 11.12 -15.65
C GLN A 44 -5.57 10.71 -16.32
N SER A 45 -5.56 10.62 -17.64
CA SER A 45 -6.66 10.03 -18.41
C SER A 45 -6.39 8.55 -18.67
N LEU A 46 -7.45 7.77 -18.91
CA LEU A 46 -7.29 6.36 -19.31
C LEU A 46 -6.48 6.22 -20.61
N ALA A 47 -6.57 7.21 -21.50
CA ALA A 47 -5.83 7.23 -22.77
C ALA A 47 -4.32 7.45 -22.58
N SER A 48 -3.93 8.16 -21.50
CA SER A 48 -2.50 8.45 -21.22
C SER A 48 -1.73 7.27 -20.64
N PHE A 49 -2.40 6.19 -20.24
CA PHE A 49 -1.71 5.00 -19.74
C PHE A 49 -0.94 4.33 -20.86
N SER A 50 0.38 4.28 -20.71
CA SER A 50 1.25 3.63 -21.68
C SER A 50 1.22 2.11 -21.50
N GLN A 51 1.24 1.40 -22.63
CA GLN A 51 1.53 -0.04 -22.67
C GLN A 51 2.99 -0.30 -23.06
N ASN A 52 3.81 0.75 -23.04
CA ASN A 52 5.26 0.65 -23.17
C ASN A 52 5.86 0.52 -21.75
N PRO A 53 6.54 -0.59 -21.47
CA PRO A 53 7.14 -0.84 -20.17
C PRO A 53 8.12 0.24 -19.71
N GLY A 54 8.97 0.75 -20.59
CA GLY A 54 9.95 1.79 -20.26
C GLY A 54 9.31 3.11 -19.84
N GLU A 55 8.27 3.55 -20.55
CA GLU A 55 7.51 4.75 -20.20
C GLU A 55 6.74 4.60 -18.90
N ALA A 56 6.14 3.42 -18.69
CA ALA A 56 5.38 3.14 -17.49
C ALA A 56 6.25 3.15 -16.23
N PHE A 57 7.49 2.68 -16.33
CA PHE A 57 8.41 2.67 -15.20
C PHE A 57 8.67 4.08 -14.66
N VAL A 58 8.78 5.08 -15.52
CA VAL A 58 8.93 6.48 -15.11
C VAL A 58 7.70 6.99 -14.35
N GLN A 59 6.51 6.52 -14.70
CA GLN A 59 5.26 6.91 -14.01
C GLN A 59 5.10 6.24 -12.65
N LEU A 60 5.73 5.07 -12.42
CA LEU A 60 5.67 4.32 -11.17
C LEU A 60 6.60 4.87 -10.09
N THR A 61 7.66 5.57 -10.48
CA THR A 61 8.65 6.06 -9.55
C THR A 61 8.21 7.37 -8.94
N TRP A 62 8.47 7.54 -7.66
CA TRP A 62 8.33 8.83 -7.02
C TRP A 62 9.38 9.80 -7.59
N LEU A 63 8.94 10.94 -8.10
CA LEU A 63 9.82 11.88 -8.78
C LEU A 63 10.71 12.70 -7.83
N ASP A 64 10.34 12.80 -6.56
CA ASP A 64 11.16 13.48 -5.56
C ASP A 64 12.18 12.48 -4.96
N PRO A 65 13.41 12.90 -4.66
CA PRO A 65 14.43 12.02 -4.11
C PRO A 65 14.03 11.53 -2.72
N ARG A 66 14.58 10.40 -2.34
CA ARG A 66 14.51 9.82 -0.99
C ARG A 66 15.88 9.30 -0.63
N THR A 67 16.17 9.23 0.66
CA THR A 67 17.39 8.59 1.16
C THR A 67 17.05 7.30 1.88
N THR A 68 18.00 6.40 1.96
CA THR A 68 17.88 5.13 2.67
C THR A 68 19.03 4.94 3.61
N SER A 69 18.79 4.17 4.66
CA SER A 69 19.81 3.72 5.61
C SER A 69 19.41 2.37 6.19
N GLY A 70 20.30 1.74 6.94
CA GLY A 70 20.08 0.43 7.56
C GLY A 70 20.75 -0.72 6.84
N SER A 71 20.64 -1.91 7.42
CA SER A 71 21.33 -3.13 6.99
C SER A 71 20.56 -3.98 5.97
N SER A 72 19.29 -3.63 5.70
CA SER A 72 18.47 -4.35 4.71
C SER A 72 19.13 -4.33 3.33
N SER A 73 19.05 -5.46 2.61
CA SER A 73 19.57 -5.53 1.23
C SER A 73 18.91 -4.51 0.30
N VAL A 74 17.66 -4.13 0.55
CA VAL A 74 16.99 -3.07 -0.21
C VAL A 74 17.64 -1.71 -0.03
N SER A 75 18.07 -1.38 1.18
CA SER A 75 18.78 -0.12 1.44
C SER A 75 20.12 -0.04 0.71
N GLN A 76 20.75 -1.19 0.46
CA GLN A 76 22.04 -1.31 -0.23
C GLN A 76 21.86 -1.39 -1.76
N ASP A 77 20.95 -2.26 -2.22
CA ASP A 77 20.79 -2.57 -3.64
C ASP A 77 19.94 -1.50 -4.37
N TYR A 78 19.06 -0.78 -3.65
CA TYR A 78 18.12 0.20 -4.22
C TYR A 78 18.12 1.53 -3.43
N PRO A 79 19.25 2.20 -3.26
CA PRO A 79 19.36 3.37 -2.37
C PRO A 79 18.47 4.56 -2.79
N GLY A 80 18.14 4.68 -4.06
CA GLY A 80 17.24 5.73 -4.58
C GLY A 80 15.78 5.27 -4.76
N LEU A 81 15.48 3.99 -4.62
CA LEU A 81 14.16 3.41 -4.87
C LEU A 81 13.79 2.33 -3.83
N PRO A 82 13.80 2.64 -2.54
CA PRO A 82 13.50 1.64 -1.51
C PRO A 82 12.03 1.25 -1.46
N SER A 83 11.17 2.06 -2.07
CA SER A 83 9.71 1.95 -2.02
C SER A 83 9.08 2.56 -3.27
N TRP A 84 8.08 1.86 -3.80
CA TRP A 84 7.33 2.29 -4.98
C TRP A 84 6.10 3.07 -4.53
N THR A 85 5.98 4.30 -4.98
CA THR A 85 4.80 5.15 -4.77
C THR A 85 4.54 5.98 -6.02
N ALA A 86 3.30 6.40 -6.21
CA ALA A 86 2.92 7.24 -7.35
C ALA A 86 2.40 8.59 -6.85
N LYS A 87 2.80 9.67 -7.51
CA LYS A 87 2.37 11.04 -7.28
C LYS A 87 1.40 11.43 -8.39
N THR A 88 0.14 11.09 -8.21
CA THR A 88 -0.94 11.28 -9.19
C THR A 88 -2.30 11.25 -8.50
N LEU A 89 -3.31 11.88 -9.10
CA LEU A 89 -4.69 11.72 -8.63
C LEU A 89 -5.08 10.25 -8.62
N GLY A 90 -5.59 9.78 -7.48
CA GLY A 90 -5.84 8.37 -7.22
C GLY A 90 -4.67 7.65 -6.56
N GLY A 91 -3.52 8.33 -6.40
CA GLY A 91 -2.32 7.75 -5.77
C GLY A 91 -1.90 6.43 -6.41
N THR A 92 -1.27 5.57 -5.62
CA THR A 92 -0.77 4.27 -6.09
C THR A 92 -1.88 3.31 -6.57
N THR A 93 -3.18 3.58 -6.30
CA THR A 93 -4.28 2.77 -6.85
C THR A 93 -4.35 2.82 -8.39
N VAL A 94 -3.73 3.80 -9.01
CA VAL A 94 -3.59 3.88 -10.47
C VAL A 94 -2.63 2.79 -10.98
N HIS A 95 -1.58 2.50 -10.23
CA HIS A 95 -0.47 1.62 -10.63
C HIS A 95 -0.37 0.32 -9.83
N TRP A 96 -1.32 -0.03 -8.97
CA TRP A 96 -1.31 -1.26 -8.21
C TRP A 96 -1.78 -2.47 -9.02
N THR A 97 -1.63 -3.66 -8.46
CA THR A 97 -1.99 -4.93 -9.11
C THR A 97 -3.43 -5.38 -8.84
N GLY A 98 -4.12 -4.71 -7.92
CA GLY A 98 -5.51 -5.01 -7.58
C GLY A 98 -5.71 -6.13 -6.56
N ALA A 99 -4.64 -6.66 -5.94
CA ALA A 99 -4.76 -7.72 -4.94
C ALA A 99 -5.48 -7.23 -3.68
N THR A 100 -6.46 -8.00 -3.22
CA THR A 100 -7.37 -7.63 -2.11
C THR A 100 -7.68 -8.80 -1.17
N PRO A 101 -6.69 -9.59 -0.72
CA PRO A 101 -6.93 -10.53 0.37
C PRO A 101 -7.29 -9.77 1.65
N ARG A 102 -8.06 -10.40 2.55
CA ARG A 102 -8.32 -9.86 3.89
C ARG A 102 -7.15 -10.19 4.81
N ILE A 103 -6.80 -9.26 5.70
CA ILE A 103 -6.01 -9.60 6.89
C ILE A 103 -6.77 -10.65 7.72
N GLN A 104 -6.06 -11.51 8.41
CA GLN A 104 -6.69 -12.65 9.10
C GLN A 104 -6.99 -12.31 10.57
N PRO A 105 -7.95 -13.00 11.23
CA PRO A 105 -8.28 -12.75 12.64
C PRO A 105 -7.09 -12.83 13.60
N TRP A 106 -6.17 -13.76 13.36
CA TRP A 106 -4.98 -13.91 14.20
C TRP A 106 -3.93 -12.81 13.96
N GLU A 107 -3.91 -12.17 12.78
CA GLU A 107 -2.98 -11.08 12.45
C GLU A 107 -3.37 -9.77 13.16
N VAL A 108 -4.68 -9.51 13.40
CA VAL A 108 -5.10 -8.37 14.24
C VAL A 108 -4.81 -8.60 15.72
N ARG A 109 -4.46 -9.82 16.11
CA ARG A 109 -4.04 -10.24 17.44
C ARG A 109 -2.57 -10.69 17.44
N ALA A 110 -1.73 -10.01 16.67
CA ALA A 110 -0.36 -10.44 16.39
C ALA A 110 0.46 -10.66 17.68
N ARG A 111 0.39 -9.74 18.63
CA ARG A 111 1.09 -9.88 19.92
C ARG A 111 0.57 -11.07 20.73
N THR A 112 -0.75 -11.21 20.84
CA THR A 112 -1.36 -12.36 21.54
C THR A 112 -1.08 -13.68 20.83
N THR A 113 -1.08 -13.70 19.49
CA THR A 113 -0.91 -14.91 18.68
C THR A 113 0.54 -15.38 18.63
N TYR A 114 1.48 -14.46 18.41
CA TYR A 114 2.89 -14.80 18.18
C TYR A 114 3.73 -14.76 19.46
N GLY A 115 3.19 -14.14 20.54
CA GLY A 115 3.91 -13.95 21.78
C GLY A 115 4.99 -12.88 21.68
N ASP A 116 5.99 -12.98 22.54
CA ASP A 116 7.15 -12.10 22.56
C ASP A 116 8.16 -12.51 21.49
N VAL A 117 8.21 -11.77 20.39
CA VAL A 117 9.28 -11.91 19.39
C VAL A 117 10.36 -10.87 19.72
N ALA A 118 11.50 -11.32 20.16
CA ALA A 118 12.59 -10.45 20.65
C ALA A 118 13.00 -9.41 19.59
N GLY A 119 13.20 -8.15 20.01
CA GLY A 119 13.61 -7.06 19.11
C GLY A 119 12.49 -6.48 18.24
N THR A 120 11.24 -6.87 18.48
CA THR A 120 10.06 -6.34 17.79
C THR A 120 9.22 -5.44 18.71
N SER A 121 8.34 -4.67 18.11
CA SER A 121 7.36 -3.82 18.78
C SER A 121 5.92 -4.27 18.47
N LEU A 122 5.69 -5.58 18.42
CA LEU A 122 4.38 -6.17 18.18
C LEU A 122 3.33 -5.69 19.19
N ILE A 123 2.16 -5.33 18.69
CA ILE A 123 0.97 -5.01 19.47
C ILE A 123 -0.25 -5.67 18.83
N ASP A 124 -1.31 -5.86 19.59
CA ASP A 124 -2.62 -6.20 19.05
C ASP A 124 -3.29 -4.93 18.51
N TRP A 125 -4.11 -5.08 17.48
CA TRP A 125 -4.90 -3.98 16.96
C TRP A 125 -5.93 -3.51 17.99
N PRO A 126 -6.24 -2.20 18.04
CA PRO A 126 -7.29 -1.70 18.94
C PRO A 126 -8.72 -1.94 18.42
N ILE A 127 -8.86 -2.75 17.36
CA ILE A 127 -10.13 -3.07 16.69
C ILE A 127 -10.33 -4.59 16.74
N GLU A 128 -11.57 -5.01 17.05
CA GLU A 128 -11.93 -6.43 16.97
C GLU A 128 -12.17 -6.85 15.51
N TYR A 129 -11.75 -8.07 15.15
CA TYR A 129 -11.89 -8.54 13.76
C TYR A 129 -13.35 -8.57 13.28
N ALA A 130 -14.30 -8.94 14.15
CA ALA A 130 -15.73 -8.97 13.82
C ALA A 130 -16.26 -7.59 13.40
N GLU A 131 -15.77 -6.50 14.00
CA GLU A 131 -16.11 -5.15 13.57
C GLU A 131 -15.49 -4.83 12.22
N LEU A 132 -14.24 -5.18 12.02
CA LEU A 132 -13.52 -4.95 10.77
C LEU A 132 -14.13 -5.74 9.60
N GLU A 133 -14.65 -6.94 9.86
CA GLU A 133 -15.27 -7.81 8.86
C GLU A 133 -16.45 -7.14 8.15
N ARG A 134 -17.31 -6.41 8.89
CA ARG A 134 -18.39 -5.61 8.29
C ARG A 134 -17.87 -4.62 7.25
N TYR A 135 -16.77 -3.95 7.55
CA TYR A 135 -16.19 -2.97 6.62
C TYR A 135 -15.43 -3.64 5.47
N TYR A 136 -14.87 -4.82 5.66
CA TYR A 136 -14.36 -5.63 4.55
C TYR A 136 -15.44 -5.99 3.55
N GLU A 137 -16.62 -6.42 4.01
CA GLU A 137 -17.74 -6.71 3.10
C GLU A 137 -18.17 -5.49 2.30
N LEU A 138 -18.25 -4.32 2.95
CA LEU A 138 -18.56 -3.06 2.28
C LEU A 138 -17.48 -2.69 1.24
N ALA A 139 -16.22 -2.80 1.62
CA ALA A 139 -15.09 -2.52 0.73
C ALA A 139 -15.06 -3.49 -0.47
N GLU A 140 -15.23 -4.79 -0.24
CA GLU A 140 -15.25 -5.80 -1.31
C GLU A 140 -16.37 -5.55 -2.34
N ARG A 141 -17.57 -5.17 -1.87
CA ARG A 141 -18.69 -4.79 -2.77
C ARG A 141 -18.35 -3.54 -3.57
N ARG A 142 -17.76 -2.53 -2.94
CA ARG A 142 -17.38 -1.27 -3.58
C ARG A 142 -16.28 -1.44 -4.62
N LEU A 143 -15.30 -2.27 -4.32
CA LEU A 143 -14.19 -2.55 -5.22
C LEU A 143 -14.55 -3.58 -6.31
N VAL A 144 -15.71 -4.22 -6.22
CA VAL A 144 -16.13 -5.34 -7.08
C VAL A 144 -15.08 -6.46 -7.06
N VAL A 145 -14.74 -6.92 -5.85
CA VAL A 145 -13.69 -7.92 -5.66
C VAL A 145 -14.11 -9.26 -6.27
N THR A 146 -13.26 -9.82 -7.11
CA THR A 146 -13.50 -11.15 -7.71
C THR A 146 -13.54 -12.25 -6.66
N ARG A 147 -14.36 -13.30 -6.91
CA ARG A 147 -14.62 -14.43 -6.01
C ARG A 147 -15.27 -14.03 -4.67
N ARG A 148 -15.82 -12.80 -4.59
CA ARG A 148 -16.61 -12.29 -3.47
C ARG A 148 -17.94 -11.78 -3.96
N HIS A 149 -18.98 -11.91 -3.14
CA HIS A 149 -20.33 -11.36 -3.39
C HIS A 149 -20.89 -11.70 -4.78
N GLY A 150 -20.66 -12.93 -5.27
CA GLY A 150 -21.13 -13.39 -6.57
C GLY A 150 -20.28 -12.96 -7.78
N ASN A 151 -19.22 -12.16 -7.59
CA ASN A 151 -18.34 -11.80 -8.70
C ASN A 151 -17.47 -12.98 -9.12
N PRO A 152 -17.46 -13.37 -10.41
CA PRO A 152 -16.63 -14.47 -10.89
C PRO A 152 -15.13 -14.20 -10.69
N GLY A 153 -14.34 -15.26 -10.56
CA GLY A 153 -12.89 -15.18 -10.62
C GLY A 153 -12.39 -14.79 -12.03
N LEU A 154 -11.18 -14.27 -12.11
CA LEU A 154 -10.51 -14.04 -13.39
C LEU A 154 -10.13 -15.37 -14.04
N PRO A 155 -10.12 -15.46 -15.39
CA PRO A 155 -9.68 -16.65 -16.10
C PRO A 155 -8.25 -17.05 -15.76
N ALA A 156 -8.01 -18.35 -15.68
CA ALA A 156 -6.71 -18.94 -15.39
C ALA A 156 -5.74 -18.80 -16.58
N SER A 157 -4.67 -18.04 -16.40
CA SER A 157 -3.55 -17.99 -17.35
C SER A 157 -2.74 -19.29 -17.36
N ASN A 158 -1.90 -19.51 -18.36
CA ASN A 158 -0.96 -20.64 -18.34
C ASN A 158 -0.03 -20.61 -17.13
N HIS A 159 0.42 -19.42 -16.77
CA HIS A 159 1.24 -19.19 -15.60
C HIS A 159 0.52 -19.66 -14.30
N PHE A 160 -0.75 -19.27 -14.13
CA PHE A 160 -1.56 -19.74 -13.01
C PHE A 160 -1.73 -21.26 -13.00
N LYS A 161 -1.96 -21.89 -14.16
CA LYS A 161 -2.11 -23.36 -14.24
C LYS A 161 -0.85 -24.09 -13.74
N VAL A 162 0.33 -23.59 -14.11
CA VAL A 162 1.61 -24.15 -13.62
C VAL A 162 1.70 -24.03 -12.10
N MET A 163 1.46 -22.84 -11.54
CA MET A 163 1.42 -22.59 -10.10
C MET A 163 0.39 -23.48 -9.40
N TYR A 164 -0.84 -23.58 -9.93
CA TYR A 164 -1.91 -24.36 -9.36
C TYR A 164 -1.57 -25.85 -9.27
N HIS A 165 -1.14 -26.44 -10.39
CA HIS A 165 -0.81 -27.86 -10.42
C HIS A 165 0.40 -28.20 -9.52
N GLY A 166 1.41 -27.34 -9.47
CA GLY A 166 2.54 -27.52 -8.57
C GLY A 166 2.14 -27.46 -7.10
N ALA A 167 1.38 -26.43 -6.73
CA ALA A 167 0.88 -26.26 -5.37
C ALA A 167 0.01 -27.45 -4.93
N ARG A 168 -0.89 -27.93 -5.79
CA ARG A 168 -1.71 -29.12 -5.51
C ARG A 168 -0.90 -30.39 -5.31
N ARG A 169 0.19 -30.56 -6.07
CA ARG A 169 1.09 -31.74 -5.96
C ARG A 169 1.86 -31.78 -4.63
N ILE A 170 2.21 -30.62 -4.08
CA ILE A 170 2.87 -30.56 -2.76
C ILE A 170 1.87 -30.47 -1.59
N GLY A 171 0.56 -30.61 -1.86
CA GLY A 171 -0.48 -30.71 -0.83
C GLY A 171 -1.21 -29.42 -0.48
N TYR A 172 -0.90 -28.28 -1.10
CA TYR A 172 -1.60 -27.03 -0.88
C TYR A 172 -3.05 -27.09 -1.36
N LYS A 173 -3.95 -26.48 -0.58
CA LYS A 173 -5.41 -26.56 -0.80
C LYS A 173 -6.02 -25.22 -1.16
N ARG A 174 -5.48 -24.11 -0.65
CA ARG A 174 -5.99 -22.75 -0.82
C ARG A 174 -5.29 -22.03 -1.97
N VAL A 175 -5.56 -22.49 -3.19
CA VAL A 175 -4.95 -21.98 -4.43
C VAL A 175 -6.04 -21.54 -5.40
N HIS A 176 -6.04 -20.27 -5.78
CA HIS A 176 -7.06 -19.71 -6.69
C HIS A 176 -6.55 -18.47 -7.44
N THR A 177 -7.35 -17.96 -8.39
CA THR A 177 -6.98 -16.79 -9.21
C THR A 177 -7.01 -15.46 -8.44
N GLY A 178 -7.02 -15.49 -7.12
CA GLY A 178 -6.96 -14.36 -6.23
C GLY A 178 -8.31 -13.71 -5.94
N HIS A 179 -8.29 -12.86 -4.90
CA HIS A 179 -9.29 -11.84 -4.62
C HIS A 179 -8.72 -10.54 -5.18
N LEU A 180 -9.28 -10.04 -6.26
CA LEU A 180 -8.74 -8.89 -6.99
C LEU A 180 -9.84 -7.84 -7.20
N ALA A 181 -9.51 -6.58 -6.95
CA ALA A 181 -10.36 -5.43 -7.30
C ALA A 181 -10.29 -5.14 -8.81
N ILE A 182 -10.55 -6.16 -9.62
CA ILE A 182 -10.49 -6.12 -11.09
C ILE A 182 -11.75 -6.79 -11.65
N ASN A 183 -12.53 -6.08 -12.43
CA ASN A 183 -13.76 -6.59 -13.01
C ASN A 183 -13.50 -7.78 -13.94
N SER A 184 -14.03 -8.95 -13.62
CA SER A 184 -14.04 -10.13 -14.49
C SER A 184 -15.19 -10.12 -15.50
N GLN A 185 -16.15 -9.24 -15.30
CA GLN A 185 -17.28 -8.88 -16.17
C GLN A 185 -17.54 -7.37 -16.00
N PRO A 186 -18.21 -6.70 -16.96
CA PRO A 186 -18.54 -5.29 -16.80
C PRO A 186 -19.33 -5.05 -15.50
N ALA A 187 -18.90 -4.12 -14.69
CA ALA A 187 -19.57 -3.79 -13.43
C ALA A 187 -19.23 -2.37 -13.00
N ASP A 188 -20.13 -1.72 -12.28
CA ASP A 188 -19.91 -0.42 -11.66
C ASP A 188 -19.52 0.68 -12.69
N GLY A 189 -20.09 0.64 -13.91
CA GLY A 189 -19.76 1.55 -15.01
C GLY A 189 -18.37 1.36 -15.61
N ARG A 190 -17.63 0.33 -15.20
CA ARG A 190 -16.27 0.02 -15.65
C ARG A 190 -16.24 -1.19 -16.56
N GLY A 191 -15.28 -1.23 -17.48
CA GLY A 191 -15.08 -2.37 -18.39
C GLY A 191 -14.63 -3.64 -17.68
N LEU A 192 -14.46 -4.72 -18.45
CA LEU A 192 -13.89 -5.98 -17.98
C LEU A 192 -12.36 -6.03 -18.21
N CYS A 193 -11.70 -6.92 -17.49
CA CYS A 193 -10.27 -7.20 -17.68
C CYS A 193 -10.05 -7.96 -19.00
N ILE A 194 -9.27 -7.38 -19.89
CA ILE A 194 -8.87 -7.98 -21.19
C ILE A 194 -7.51 -8.70 -21.11
N GLN A 195 -6.98 -8.91 -19.91
CA GLN A 195 -5.81 -9.75 -19.60
C GLN A 195 -4.52 -9.42 -20.35
N GLN A 196 -4.23 -8.13 -20.52
CA GLN A 196 -3.03 -7.67 -21.22
C GLN A 196 -1.75 -7.66 -20.37
N GLY A 197 -1.83 -7.88 -19.04
CA GLY A 197 -0.64 -7.87 -18.17
C GLY A 197 -0.16 -6.49 -17.70
N PHE A 198 -0.76 -5.39 -18.14
CA PHE A 198 -0.33 -4.01 -17.87
C PHE A 198 -0.94 -3.40 -16.61
N CYS A 199 -1.24 -4.19 -15.57
CA CYS A 199 -1.92 -3.67 -14.38
C CYS A 199 -1.13 -2.56 -13.68
N VAL A 200 0.20 -2.65 -13.62
CA VAL A 200 1.06 -1.66 -12.97
C VAL A 200 1.27 -0.39 -13.80
N GLN A 201 0.99 -0.42 -15.11
CA GLN A 201 1.08 0.75 -15.98
C GLN A 201 -0.20 1.61 -16.01
N GLY A 202 -1.26 1.15 -15.35
CA GLY A 202 -2.60 1.71 -15.43
C GLY A 202 -3.56 0.78 -16.16
N CYS A 203 -4.85 1.04 -16.10
CA CYS A 203 -5.87 0.17 -16.68
C CYS A 203 -6.71 0.92 -17.71
N LYS A 204 -6.43 0.75 -19.01
CA LYS A 204 -7.13 1.45 -20.11
C LYS A 204 -8.64 1.15 -20.17
N THR A 205 -9.08 0.00 -19.67
CA THR A 205 -10.50 -0.37 -19.63
C THR A 205 -11.18 0.02 -18.31
N ALA A 206 -10.44 0.63 -17.39
CA ALA A 206 -10.86 0.88 -16.01
C ALA A 206 -11.36 -0.36 -15.25
N ALA A 207 -11.11 -1.55 -15.76
CA ALA A 207 -11.51 -2.80 -15.09
C ALA A 207 -10.95 -2.92 -13.67
N LYS A 208 -9.68 -2.53 -13.49
CA LYS A 208 -9.04 -2.46 -12.18
C LYS A 208 -9.52 -1.21 -11.43
N TRP A 209 -10.00 -1.39 -10.19
CA TRP A 209 -10.43 -0.29 -9.35
C TRP A 209 -9.29 0.72 -9.08
N SER A 210 -9.65 2.00 -9.12
CA SER A 210 -8.81 3.11 -8.67
C SER A 210 -9.72 4.26 -8.26
N THR A 211 -9.36 4.99 -7.22
CA THR A 211 -10.09 6.19 -6.81
C THR A 211 -10.15 7.24 -7.91
N LEU A 212 -9.17 7.26 -8.83
CA LEU A 212 -9.12 8.17 -9.99
C LEU A 212 -10.42 8.18 -10.82
N TYR A 213 -10.99 7.02 -11.06
CA TYR A 213 -12.17 6.89 -11.95
C TYR A 213 -13.38 6.22 -11.24
N THR A 214 -13.33 6.09 -9.92
CA THR A 214 -14.44 5.61 -9.09
C THR A 214 -14.83 6.64 -8.03
N GLU A 215 -14.07 6.70 -6.93
CA GLU A 215 -14.43 7.51 -5.75
C GLU A 215 -14.35 9.00 -6.02
N ILE A 216 -13.33 9.47 -6.73
CA ILE A 216 -13.14 10.91 -6.99
C ILE A 216 -14.25 11.48 -7.88
N PRO A 217 -14.59 10.88 -9.06
CA PRO A 217 -15.72 11.38 -9.84
C PRO A 217 -17.05 11.37 -9.08
N ARG A 218 -17.28 10.39 -8.22
CA ARG A 218 -18.48 10.33 -7.37
C ARG A 218 -18.50 11.45 -6.33
N ALA A 219 -17.36 11.74 -5.73
CA ALA A 219 -17.22 12.85 -4.80
C ALA A 219 -17.41 14.19 -5.50
N GLU A 220 -16.86 14.40 -6.70
CA GLU A 220 -17.07 15.59 -7.53
C GLU A 220 -18.55 15.77 -7.86
N ALA A 221 -19.27 14.70 -8.20
CA ALA A 221 -20.69 14.72 -8.53
C ALA A 221 -21.60 15.17 -7.36
N THR A 222 -21.15 15.08 -6.11
CA THR A 222 -21.93 15.54 -4.94
C THR A 222 -22.04 17.05 -4.84
N GLY A 223 -21.17 17.81 -5.50
CA GLY A 223 -21.06 19.26 -5.36
C GLY A 223 -20.45 19.73 -4.03
N ASN A 224 -19.88 18.82 -3.22
CA ASN A 224 -19.27 19.13 -1.91
C ASN A 224 -17.75 18.96 -1.89
N LEU A 225 -17.13 18.63 -3.06
CA LEU A 225 -15.68 18.44 -3.17
C LEU A 225 -15.02 19.62 -3.88
N ASP A 226 -14.05 20.24 -3.21
CA ASP A 226 -13.04 21.12 -3.82
C ASP A 226 -11.74 20.32 -4.02
N LEU A 227 -11.51 19.87 -5.24
CA LEU A 227 -10.32 19.09 -5.60
C LEU A 227 -9.22 20.02 -6.12
N ARG A 228 -8.09 20.05 -5.40
CA ARG A 228 -6.91 20.84 -5.77
C ARG A 228 -5.76 19.92 -6.16
N LEU A 229 -5.48 19.89 -7.45
CA LEU A 229 -4.39 19.10 -8.04
C LEU A 229 -3.07 19.86 -7.99
N GLN A 230 -1.96 19.13 -8.08
CA GLN A 230 -0.60 19.68 -8.00
C GLN A 230 -0.42 20.58 -6.78
N SER A 231 -1.10 20.20 -5.69
CA SER A 231 -1.15 20.91 -4.42
C SER A 231 -0.41 20.08 -3.36
N HIS A 232 0.86 20.42 -3.14
CA HIS A 232 1.75 19.65 -2.25
C HIS A 232 1.70 20.22 -0.84
N ALA A 233 1.05 19.51 0.09
CA ALA A 233 1.02 19.88 1.50
C ALA A 233 2.44 19.86 2.11
N THR A 234 2.80 20.93 2.78
CA THR A 234 4.14 21.14 3.34
C THR A 234 4.15 21.20 4.87
N ARG A 235 3.04 21.62 5.48
CA ARG A 235 2.90 21.75 6.93
C ARG A 235 1.42 21.74 7.33
N ILE A 236 1.13 21.17 8.50
CA ILE A 236 -0.15 21.28 9.19
C ILE A 236 0.03 22.22 10.37
N GLU A 237 -0.83 23.22 10.48
CA GLU A 237 -0.79 24.21 11.56
C GLU A 237 -1.85 23.91 12.61
N HIS A 238 -1.59 24.34 13.84
CA HIS A 238 -2.51 24.18 14.97
C HIS A 238 -2.68 25.50 15.76
N GLY A 239 -3.78 25.60 16.48
CA GLY A 239 -4.03 26.69 17.43
C GLY A 239 -3.31 26.49 18.77
N ALA A 240 -3.45 27.48 19.64
CA ALA A 240 -2.92 27.41 21.01
C ALA A 240 -3.55 26.28 21.83
N ASP A 241 -4.77 25.88 21.48
CA ASP A 241 -5.50 24.74 22.07
C ASP A 241 -4.96 23.37 21.63
N GLY A 242 -4.02 23.32 20.68
CA GLY A 242 -3.43 22.12 20.12
C GLY A 242 -4.27 21.44 19.04
N ARG A 243 -5.42 22.01 18.65
CA ARG A 243 -6.22 21.53 17.52
C ARG A 243 -5.64 22.04 16.19
N VAL A 244 -5.65 21.19 15.17
CA VAL A 244 -5.29 21.65 13.82
C VAL A 244 -6.29 22.70 13.35
N ASN A 245 -5.80 23.72 12.65
CA ASN A 245 -6.62 24.83 12.17
C ASN A 245 -6.35 25.23 10.71
N ALA A 246 -5.25 24.74 10.12
CA ALA A 246 -4.95 24.98 8.70
C ALA A 246 -3.96 23.94 8.15
N VAL A 247 -3.95 23.85 6.80
CA VAL A 247 -2.92 23.15 6.03
C VAL A 247 -2.24 24.16 5.12
N VAL A 248 -0.92 24.18 5.14
CA VAL A 248 -0.06 24.94 4.24
C VAL A 248 0.38 24.02 3.11
N TYR A 249 0.27 24.49 1.87
CA TYR A 249 0.65 23.72 0.69
C TYR A 249 1.24 24.62 -0.40
N ARG A 250 1.98 24.03 -1.33
CA ARG A 250 2.43 24.66 -2.56
C ARG A 250 1.49 24.27 -3.68
N ASP A 251 0.93 25.25 -4.38
CA ASP A 251 0.06 25.04 -5.54
C ASP A 251 0.84 24.70 -6.83
N ALA A 252 0.13 24.53 -7.94
CA ALA A 252 0.72 24.22 -9.24
C ALA A 252 1.74 25.28 -9.72
N GLY A 253 1.58 26.53 -9.30
CA GLY A 253 2.51 27.63 -9.59
C GLY A 253 3.70 27.70 -8.62
N GLY A 254 3.75 26.82 -7.62
CA GLY A 254 4.75 26.84 -6.55
C GLY A 254 4.48 27.90 -5.47
N GLN A 255 3.36 28.59 -5.52
CA GLN A 255 2.99 29.59 -4.53
C GLN A 255 2.51 28.91 -3.24
N GLU A 256 2.89 29.49 -2.10
CA GLU A 256 2.40 29.04 -0.82
C GLU A 256 0.96 29.48 -0.61
N GLN A 257 0.12 28.50 -0.28
CA GLN A 257 -1.29 28.68 0.02
C GLN A 257 -1.57 28.13 1.42
N ARG A 258 -2.60 28.67 2.06
CA ARG A 258 -3.02 28.27 3.39
C ARG A 258 -4.53 28.04 3.43
N GLN A 259 -4.96 26.79 3.63
CA GLN A 259 -6.38 26.44 3.77
C GLN A 259 -6.71 26.23 5.26
N LYS A 260 -7.64 27.03 5.79
CA LYS A 260 -8.20 26.77 7.12
C LYS A 260 -8.98 25.45 7.15
N ALA A 261 -9.00 24.80 8.29
CA ALA A 261 -9.64 23.49 8.45
C ALA A 261 -10.29 23.35 9.82
N ARG A 262 -11.49 22.78 9.84
CA ARG A 262 -12.13 22.26 11.07
C ARG A 262 -11.47 20.94 11.50
N LEU A 263 -11.11 20.10 10.52
CA LEU A 263 -10.57 18.76 10.70
C LEU A 263 -9.61 18.46 9.54
N VAL A 264 -8.52 17.76 9.83
CA VAL A 264 -7.53 17.33 8.82
C VAL A 264 -7.42 15.83 8.82
N CYS A 265 -7.48 15.22 7.63
CA CYS A 265 -7.22 13.80 7.40
C CYS A 265 -5.97 13.65 6.52
N VAL A 266 -4.93 13.01 7.05
CA VAL A 266 -3.69 12.75 6.32
C VAL A 266 -3.76 11.36 5.69
N ALA A 267 -3.58 11.28 4.36
CA ALA A 267 -3.68 10.06 3.56
C ALA A 267 -2.61 10.00 2.46
N CYS A 268 -1.37 10.38 2.83
CA CYS A 268 -0.27 10.63 1.90
C CYS A 268 0.60 9.39 1.60
N ASN A 269 0.21 8.19 2.03
CA ASN A 269 1.09 7.02 2.12
C ASN A 269 2.04 7.07 3.33
N SER A 270 2.39 5.92 3.89
CA SER A 270 3.13 5.81 5.15
C SER A 270 4.46 6.58 5.18
N VAL A 271 5.13 6.73 4.05
CA VAL A 271 6.38 7.50 3.97
C VAL A 271 6.09 9.00 4.05
N GLU A 272 5.19 9.50 3.21
CA GLU A 272 4.89 10.94 3.14
C GLU A 272 3.98 11.42 4.27
N THR A 273 3.13 10.55 4.85
CA THR A 273 2.37 10.86 6.07
C THR A 273 3.31 11.09 7.24
N ALA A 274 4.28 10.19 7.47
CA ALA A 274 5.28 10.40 8.51
C ALA A 274 6.13 11.66 8.25
N ARG A 275 6.58 11.87 7.00
CA ARG A 275 7.33 13.06 6.60
C ARG A 275 6.55 14.34 6.91
N LEU A 276 5.29 14.44 6.51
CA LEU A 276 4.45 15.62 6.73
C LEU A 276 4.23 15.91 8.22
N LEU A 277 3.98 14.89 9.03
CA LEU A 277 3.82 15.04 10.47
C LEU A 277 5.12 15.53 11.13
N LEU A 278 6.28 14.99 10.73
CA LEU A 278 7.59 15.44 11.21
C LEU A 278 7.92 16.88 10.77
N LEU A 279 7.58 17.28 9.53
CA LEU A 279 7.75 18.65 9.03
C LEU A 279 6.83 19.66 9.73
N SER A 280 5.76 19.19 10.38
CA SER A 280 4.79 20.02 11.09
C SER A 280 5.18 20.25 12.56
N GLU A 281 6.48 20.40 12.82
CA GLU A 281 7.02 20.73 14.14
C GLU A 281 6.62 22.15 14.58
N SER A 282 6.54 22.37 15.89
CA SER A 282 6.25 23.65 16.50
C SER A 282 6.75 23.69 17.94
N ALA A 283 6.65 24.83 18.61
CA ALA A 283 7.00 24.94 20.04
C ALA A 283 6.18 23.97 20.91
N ARG A 284 4.92 23.65 20.54
CA ARG A 284 4.08 22.70 21.25
C ARG A 284 4.40 21.24 20.89
N PHE A 285 4.79 20.98 19.66
CA PHE A 285 5.14 19.68 19.13
C PHE A 285 6.57 19.68 18.56
N PRO A 286 7.60 19.75 19.40
CA PRO A 286 8.98 19.97 18.96
C PRO A 286 9.59 18.81 18.18
N ASN A 287 8.98 17.62 18.26
CA ASN A 287 9.41 16.42 17.54
C ASN A 287 8.50 16.07 16.34
N GLY A 288 7.69 17.02 15.89
CA GLY A 288 6.65 16.81 14.86
C GLY A 288 5.24 16.72 15.44
N LEU A 289 4.25 17.03 14.62
CA LEU A 289 2.84 17.02 15.00
C LEU A 289 2.38 15.61 15.36
N ALA A 290 1.60 15.47 16.44
CA ALA A 290 1.08 14.20 16.97
C ALA A 290 2.19 13.19 17.37
N ASN A 291 3.37 13.67 17.77
CA ASN A 291 4.53 12.85 18.05
C ASN A 291 5.05 12.95 19.50
N SER A 292 4.18 13.18 20.48
CA SER A 292 4.57 13.20 21.91
C SER A 292 5.11 11.84 22.38
N SER A 293 4.66 10.76 21.76
CA SER A 293 5.09 9.38 22.05
C SER A 293 6.36 8.96 21.30
N ASP A 294 6.93 9.81 20.43
CA ASP A 294 8.02 9.48 19.51
C ASP A 294 7.70 8.26 18.60
N GLN A 295 6.40 8.05 18.26
CA GLN A 295 5.98 6.94 17.42
C GLN A 295 5.79 7.33 15.95
N VAL A 296 5.72 8.62 15.60
CA VAL A 296 5.63 9.05 14.19
C VAL A 296 6.87 8.61 13.43
N GLY A 297 6.64 7.91 12.34
CA GLY A 297 7.69 7.36 11.48
C GLY A 297 8.23 6.00 11.93
N ARG A 298 8.08 5.60 13.20
CA ARG A 298 8.55 4.30 13.71
C ARG A 298 7.71 3.13 13.21
N ASN A 299 8.22 1.92 13.43
CA ASN A 299 7.55 0.66 13.11
C ASN A 299 7.27 0.48 11.61
N TYR A 300 8.05 1.13 10.76
CA TYR A 300 7.88 0.99 9.31
C TYR A 300 7.97 -0.45 8.88
N CYS A 301 6.87 -0.95 8.30
CA CYS A 301 6.73 -2.27 7.70
C CYS A 301 6.49 -2.15 6.20
N ARG A 302 6.92 -3.17 5.46
CA ARG A 302 6.93 -3.15 4.00
C ARG A 302 6.61 -4.50 3.33
N HIS A 303 6.29 -5.51 4.09
CA HIS A 303 6.29 -6.93 3.79
C HIS A 303 7.70 -7.46 3.44
N THR A 304 8.04 -8.65 3.93
CA THR A 304 9.24 -9.32 3.45
C THR A 304 8.94 -9.87 2.06
N ALA A 305 9.52 -9.25 1.05
CA ALA A 305 9.24 -9.53 -0.35
C ALA A 305 10.46 -10.12 -1.05
N GLY A 306 10.22 -10.99 -2.01
CA GLY A 306 11.22 -11.58 -2.88
C GLY A 306 10.54 -12.43 -3.95
N PHE A 307 11.26 -12.79 -4.99
CA PHE A 307 10.72 -13.62 -6.07
C PHE A 307 11.23 -15.05 -6.00
N VAL A 308 10.41 -15.94 -6.56
CA VAL A 308 10.78 -17.31 -6.92
C VAL A 308 10.46 -17.50 -8.39
N TRP A 309 11.45 -17.91 -9.16
CA TRP A 309 11.32 -18.18 -10.60
C TRP A 309 11.53 -19.66 -10.87
N GLY A 310 10.72 -20.21 -11.76
CA GLY A 310 10.92 -21.53 -12.36
C GLY A 310 11.12 -21.39 -13.87
N VAL A 311 12.05 -22.15 -14.44
CA VAL A 311 12.29 -22.28 -15.89
C VAL A 311 11.80 -23.65 -16.35
N PHE A 312 11.07 -23.71 -17.45
CA PHE A 312 10.43 -24.92 -17.95
C PHE A 312 10.87 -25.24 -19.38
N GLU A 313 10.62 -26.47 -19.83
CA GLU A 313 10.91 -26.88 -21.18
C GLU A 313 9.97 -26.21 -22.20
N LYS A 314 8.69 -26.05 -21.83
CA LYS A 314 7.63 -25.53 -22.71
C LYS A 314 7.37 -24.05 -22.44
N PRO A 315 6.99 -23.26 -23.48
CA PRO A 315 6.63 -21.87 -23.31
C PRO A 315 5.43 -21.67 -22.38
N ILE A 316 5.57 -20.82 -21.40
CA ILE A 316 4.54 -20.42 -20.44
C ILE A 316 3.99 -19.04 -20.78
N ARG A 317 4.87 -18.12 -21.22
CA ARG A 317 4.55 -16.73 -21.54
C ARG A 317 3.91 -16.03 -20.35
N PHE A 318 4.62 -16.02 -19.21
CA PHE A 318 4.13 -15.60 -17.90
C PHE A 318 3.60 -14.15 -17.86
N TRP A 319 4.03 -13.29 -18.78
CA TRP A 319 3.54 -11.91 -18.90
C TRP A 319 2.10 -11.81 -19.48
N ARG A 320 1.52 -12.90 -20.00
CA ARG A 320 0.15 -12.92 -20.52
C ARG A 320 -0.83 -13.25 -19.40
N GLY A 321 -1.85 -12.41 -19.26
CA GLY A 321 -2.87 -12.55 -18.24
C GLY A 321 -2.88 -11.37 -17.27
N THR A 322 -3.65 -11.49 -16.21
CA THR A 322 -3.71 -10.46 -15.17
C THR A 322 -2.50 -10.60 -14.22
N THR A 323 -1.85 -9.50 -13.89
CA THR A 323 -0.52 -9.47 -13.24
C THR A 323 -0.42 -10.32 -11.96
N LEU A 324 -1.42 -10.29 -11.06
CA LEU A 324 -1.43 -11.09 -9.83
C LEU A 324 -2.62 -12.06 -9.76
N ALA A 325 -3.13 -12.55 -10.90
CA ALA A 325 -4.26 -13.50 -10.90
C ALA A 325 -3.82 -14.91 -10.49
N GLY A 326 -3.32 -15.07 -9.30
CA GLY A 326 -2.97 -16.33 -8.67
C GLY A 326 -2.41 -16.11 -7.26
N ILE A 327 -2.93 -16.86 -6.29
CA ILE A 327 -2.48 -16.78 -4.90
C ILE A 327 -2.52 -18.17 -4.26
N ILE A 328 -1.53 -18.47 -3.43
CA ILE A 328 -1.48 -19.59 -2.49
C ILE A 328 -1.56 -18.99 -1.09
N GLU A 329 -2.56 -19.36 -0.32
CA GLU A 329 -2.83 -18.83 1.02
C GLU A 329 -2.61 -19.85 2.16
N ASP A 330 -2.14 -21.05 1.85
CA ASP A 330 -1.98 -22.12 2.85
C ASP A 330 -1.01 -21.71 3.98
N GLU A 331 -0.04 -20.86 3.68
CA GLU A 331 1.02 -20.44 4.60
C GLU A 331 0.71 -19.15 5.39
N THR A 332 -0.51 -18.63 5.30
CA THR A 332 -0.90 -17.42 6.05
C THR A 332 -1.03 -17.66 7.56
N ARG A 333 -1.24 -18.89 8.00
CA ARG A 333 -1.37 -19.23 9.42
C ARG A 333 -0.01 -19.28 10.10
N TYR A 334 0.03 -18.76 11.31
CA TYR A 334 1.16 -18.98 12.20
C TYR A 334 1.29 -20.47 12.58
N ASP A 335 2.47 -21.00 12.45
CA ASP A 335 2.86 -22.33 12.91
C ASP A 335 4.27 -22.25 13.51
N PRO A 336 4.41 -22.39 14.83
CA PRO A 336 5.70 -22.28 15.50
C PRO A 336 6.73 -23.34 15.04
N ALA A 337 6.29 -24.48 14.49
CA ALA A 337 7.18 -25.52 13.98
C ALA A 337 8.00 -25.05 12.76
N ARG A 338 7.59 -23.98 12.08
CA ARG A 338 8.34 -23.39 10.97
C ARG A 338 9.55 -22.57 11.40
N GLY A 339 9.67 -22.24 12.70
CA GLY A 339 10.79 -21.49 13.25
C GLY A 339 10.75 -19.98 13.03
N PHE A 340 9.58 -19.42 12.69
CA PHE A 340 9.34 -17.98 12.58
C PHE A 340 7.89 -17.64 12.98
N ALA A 341 7.66 -16.42 13.41
CA ALA A 341 6.34 -15.84 13.66
C ALA A 341 5.75 -15.23 12.39
N GLY A 342 4.42 -15.16 12.33
CA GLY A 342 3.69 -14.63 11.17
C GLY A 342 3.43 -15.65 10.07
N GLY A 343 2.91 -15.15 8.95
CA GLY A 343 2.58 -15.94 7.77
C GLY A 343 2.91 -15.20 6.47
N TYR A 344 2.66 -15.87 5.33
CA TYR A 344 2.90 -15.28 4.01
C TYR A 344 1.94 -15.84 2.96
N HIS A 345 1.80 -15.09 1.86
CA HIS A 345 1.22 -15.55 0.61
C HIS A 345 2.31 -15.79 -0.43
N LEU A 346 2.03 -16.70 -1.37
CA LEU A 346 2.75 -16.75 -2.63
C LEU A 346 1.81 -16.25 -3.73
N GLU A 347 2.17 -15.14 -4.35
CA GLU A 347 1.36 -14.48 -5.36
C GLU A 347 1.96 -14.66 -6.75
N LEU A 348 1.12 -14.88 -7.74
CA LEU A 348 1.55 -14.97 -9.13
C LEU A 348 2.20 -13.64 -9.57
N ALA A 349 3.40 -13.69 -10.12
CA ALA A 349 4.12 -12.51 -10.62
C ALA A 349 4.19 -12.51 -12.15
N ALA A 350 3.10 -12.09 -12.81
CA ALA A 350 3.08 -11.83 -14.24
C ALA A 350 3.48 -10.36 -14.50
N LEU A 351 4.77 -10.13 -14.55
CA LEU A 351 5.35 -8.81 -14.85
C LEU A 351 5.83 -8.82 -16.30
N ASP A 352 5.30 -7.95 -17.12
CA ASP A 352 5.53 -7.94 -18.57
C ASP A 352 6.83 -7.26 -19.03
N LEU A 353 7.70 -6.92 -18.06
CA LEU A 353 8.94 -6.23 -18.33
C LEU A 353 10.12 -7.18 -18.25
N PRO A 354 10.96 -7.28 -19.30
CA PRO A 354 12.28 -7.86 -19.15
C PRO A 354 13.09 -7.22 -18.02
N SER A 355 12.90 -5.93 -17.78
CA SER A 355 13.59 -5.18 -16.72
C SER A 355 13.10 -5.48 -15.31
N LEU A 356 11.84 -5.84 -15.09
CA LEU A 356 11.31 -6.15 -13.75
C LEU A 356 11.71 -7.54 -13.24
N PRO A 357 11.66 -8.62 -14.05
CA PRO A 357 12.35 -9.86 -13.69
C PRO A 357 13.84 -9.64 -13.43
N LEU A 358 14.51 -8.76 -14.21
CA LEU A 358 15.90 -8.41 -14.01
C LEU A 358 16.14 -7.71 -12.67
N ALA A 359 15.27 -6.79 -12.27
CA ALA A 359 15.31 -6.17 -10.95
C ALA A 359 15.05 -7.16 -9.79
N GLY A 360 14.35 -8.26 -10.06
CA GLY A 360 14.10 -9.35 -9.12
C GLY A 360 15.20 -10.41 -9.07
N PHE A 361 16.19 -10.38 -9.98
CA PHE A 361 17.35 -11.26 -9.92
C PHE A 361 18.45 -10.66 -9.04
N PRO A 362 19.31 -11.52 -8.42
CA PRO A 362 20.48 -11.01 -7.70
C PRO A 362 21.33 -10.11 -8.62
N ALA A 363 21.80 -8.98 -8.10
CA ALA A 363 22.72 -8.10 -8.84
C ALA A 363 24.00 -8.81 -9.30
N THR A 364 24.29 -9.98 -8.73
CA THR A 364 25.40 -10.86 -9.07
C THR A 364 25.10 -11.81 -10.23
N LEU A 365 23.87 -11.85 -10.73
CA LEU A 365 23.49 -12.73 -11.83
C LEU A 365 23.97 -12.14 -13.17
N TRP A 366 25.01 -12.71 -13.75
CA TRP A 366 25.61 -12.29 -15.01
C TRP A 366 26.20 -13.49 -15.77
N GLY A 367 26.67 -13.27 -16.99
CA GLY A 367 27.32 -14.30 -17.81
C GLY A 367 26.34 -15.41 -18.23
N ARG A 368 26.77 -16.65 -18.15
CA ARG A 368 26.00 -17.82 -18.65
C ARG A 368 24.65 -18.00 -17.95
N GLU A 369 24.55 -17.69 -16.66
CA GLU A 369 23.30 -17.84 -15.91
C GLU A 369 22.27 -16.81 -16.33
N PHE A 370 22.71 -15.57 -16.51
CA PHE A 370 21.85 -14.53 -17.05
C PHE A 370 21.42 -14.85 -18.49
N GLY A 371 22.36 -15.24 -19.36
CA GLY A 371 22.06 -15.69 -20.72
C GLY A 371 21.03 -16.80 -20.75
N PHE A 372 21.21 -17.84 -19.91
CA PHE A 372 20.25 -18.94 -19.82
C PHE A 372 18.82 -18.45 -19.48
N LEU A 373 18.67 -17.53 -18.54
CA LEU A 373 17.35 -17.01 -18.18
C LEU A 373 16.75 -16.17 -19.31
N MET A 374 17.55 -15.39 -20.02
CA MET A 374 17.09 -14.59 -21.16
C MET A 374 16.67 -15.46 -22.33
N ASP A 375 17.42 -16.49 -22.64
CA ASP A 375 17.11 -17.46 -23.70
C ASP A 375 15.81 -18.26 -23.40
N HIS A 376 15.46 -18.38 -22.11
CA HIS A 376 14.27 -19.10 -21.66
C HIS A 376 13.17 -18.17 -21.11
N TYR A 377 13.23 -16.86 -21.42
CA TYR A 377 12.30 -15.88 -20.86
C TYR A 377 10.83 -16.24 -21.08
N ASP A 378 10.45 -16.73 -22.26
CA ASP A 378 9.10 -17.16 -22.58
C ASP A 378 8.65 -18.46 -21.86
N ARG A 379 9.59 -19.17 -21.25
CA ARG A 379 9.41 -20.44 -20.53
C ARG A 379 9.47 -20.29 -19.01
N MET A 380 9.51 -19.06 -18.52
CA MET A 380 9.56 -18.77 -17.09
C MET A 380 8.17 -18.68 -16.46
N ALA A 381 8.12 -19.00 -15.16
CA ALA A 381 7.01 -18.69 -14.26
C ALA A 381 7.57 -18.06 -12.99
N GLY A 382 6.86 -17.09 -12.42
CA GLY A 382 7.32 -16.37 -11.23
C GLY A 382 6.26 -16.27 -10.14
N MET A 383 6.70 -16.30 -8.88
CA MET A 383 5.87 -15.98 -7.71
C MET A 383 6.56 -14.90 -6.90
N LEU A 384 5.77 -13.96 -6.39
CA LEU A 384 6.17 -12.99 -5.39
C LEU A 384 5.86 -13.58 -4.00
N VAL A 385 6.82 -13.55 -3.11
CA VAL A 385 6.61 -13.76 -1.68
C VAL A 385 6.03 -12.48 -1.09
N ASN A 386 4.92 -12.58 -0.39
CA ASN A 386 4.30 -11.48 0.34
C ASN A 386 4.15 -11.92 1.81
N GLY A 387 5.13 -11.62 2.64
CA GLY A 387 5.25 -12.11 4.01
C GLY A 387 5.15 -11.00 5.04
N GLU A 388 4.56 -11.32 6.18
CA GLU A 388 4.43 -10.42 7.32
C GLU A 388 5.81 -10.11 7.90
N ASP A 389 6.27 -8.87 7.76
CA ASP A 389 7.48 -8.43 8.43
C ASP A 389 7.18 -7.89 9.84
N MET A 390 8.15 -8.04 10.73
CA MET A 390 7.95 -7.67 12.13
C MET A 390 8.17 -6.17 12.35
N PRO A 391 7.20 -5.47 12.98
CA PRO A 391 7.38 -4.06 13.32
C PRO A 391 8.52 -3.88 14.32
N ARG A 392 9.41 -2.92 14.04
CA ARG A 392 10.56 -2.56 14.89
C ARG A 392 10.60 -1.04 15.07
N ALA A 393 10.83 -0.60 16.30
CA ALA A 393 10.96 0.83 16.58
C ALA A 393 12.17 1.48 15.87
N THR A 394 13.18 0.67 15.51
CA THR A 394 14.37 1.13 14.76
C THR A 394 14.08 1.30 13.27
N ASN A 395 13.18 0.51 12.67
CA ASN A 395 12.75 0.70 11.30
C ASN A 395 11.82 1.92 11.24
N ARG A 396 12.29 3.00 10.61
CA ARG A 396 11.59 4.28 10.72
C ARG A 396 11.81 5.21 9.54
N ILE A 397 10.86 6.11 9.38
CA ILE A 397 10.99 7.28 8.50
C ILE A 397 11.48 8.45 9.35
N THR A 398 12.52 9.13 8.86
CA THR A 398 13.03 10.39 9.42
C THR A 398 13.16 11.42 8.32
N LEU A 399 13.48 12.67 8.66
CA LEU A 399 13.84 13.69 7.69
C LEU A 399 15.33 13.59 7.35
N SER A 400 15.67 13.70 6.08
CA SER A 400 17.07 13.75 5.64
C SER A 400 17.70 15.07 6.08
N ALA A 401 18.90 15.00 6.68
CA ALA A 401 19.64 16.19 7.10
C ALA A 401 20.28 16.96 5.93
N SER A 402 20.50 16.30 4.79
CA SER A 402 21.31 16.85 3.69
C SER A 402 20.56 16.95 2.35
N VAL A 403 19.57 16.11 2.11
CA VAL A 403 18.86 16.07 0.84
C VAL A 403 17.50 16.74 0.95
N LYS A 404 17.21 17.64 0.01
CA LYS A 404 15.93 18.35 -0.11
C LYS A 404 15.28 18.06 -1.46
N ASP A 405 13.97 18.17 -1.50
CA ASP A 405 13.20 18.08 -2.73
C ASP A 405 13.26 19.40 -3.54
N ARG A 406 12.57 19.42 -4.68
CA ARG A 406 12.48 20.61 -5.56
C ARG A 406 11.83 21.84 -4.90
N LEU A 407 11.14 21.66 -3.78
CA LEU A 407 10.54 22.75 -2.98
C LEU A 407 11.47 23.23 -1.87
N GLY A 408 12.68 22.68 -1.77
CA GLY A 408 13.65 23.01 -0.72
C GLY A 408 13.34 22.38 0.63
N ILE A 409 12.46 21.38 0.70
CA ILE A 409 11.99 20.72 1.92
C ILE A 409 12.76 19.42 2.14
N PRO A 410 13.19 19.08 3.37
CA PRO A 410 13.86 17.82 3.66
C PRO A 410 13.07 16.61 3.14
N VAL A 411 13.73 15.70 2.43
CA VAL A 411 13.11 14.45 1.95
C VAL A 411 13.05 13.41 3.07
N ALA A 412 12.22 12.38 2.86
CA ALA A 412 12.17 11.24 3.77
C ALA A 412 13.47 10.42 3.67
N ASN A 413 14.03 10.04 4.82
CA ASN A 413 15.01 8.98 4.96
C ASN A 413 14.31 7.72 5.45
N ILE A 414 14.45 6.61 4.73
CA ILE A 414 13.82 5.33 5.04
C ILE A 414 14.88 4.41 5.65
N HIS A 415 14.82 4.22 6.97
CA HIS A 415 15.73 3.31 7.67
C HIS A 415 15.10 1.93 7.84
N VAL A 416 15.78 0.90 7.32
CA VAL A 416 15.31 -0.49 7.40
C VAL A 416 16.45 -1.43 7.73
N ASP A 417 16.31 -2.13 8.85
CA ASP A 417 17.08 -3.31 9.20
C ASP A 417 16.20 -4.56 9.03
N GLU A 418 16.77 -5.63 8.49
CA GLU A 418 16.05 -6.89 8.39
C GLU A 418 16.05 -7.60 9.75
N HIS A 419 14.87 -8.09 10.16
CA HIS A 419 14.76 -8.93 11.35
C HIS A 419 15.09 -10.41 11.01
N PRO A 420 15.79 -11.17 11.88
CA PRO A 420 16.05 -12.59 11.64
C PRO A 420 14.81 -13.42 11.37
N ASN A 421 13.68 -13.12 12.03
CA ASN A 421 12.38 -13.72 11.77
C ASN A 421 11.95 -13.57 10.30
N ASP A 422 12.10 -12.35 9.75
CA ASP A 422 11.64 -12.03 8.38
C ASP A 422 12.54 -12.70 7.34
N ALA A 423 13.84 -12.80 7.63
CA ALA A 423 14.79 -13.55 6.82
C ALA A 423 14.47 -15.06 6.80
N ALA A 424 14.14 -15.64 7.97
CA ALA A 424 13.74 -17.04 8.09
C ALA A 424 12.43 -17.33 7.34
N MET A 425 11.43 -16.45 7.49
CA MET A 425 10.16 -16.53 6.75
C MET A 425 10.38 -16.48 5.25
N ARG A 426 11.15 -15.50 4.75
CA ARG A 426 11.45 -15.36 3.32
C ARG A 426 12.16 -16.59 2.77
N ALA A 427 13.16 -17.11 3.49
CA ALA A 427 13.87 -18.32 3.09
C ALA A 427 12.94 -19.54 3.02
N HIS A 428 12.02 -19.68 3.99
CA HIS A 428 11.00 -20.73 3.98
C HIS A 428 10.07 -20.57 2.78
N ALA A 429 9.51 -19.37 2.55
CA ALA A 429 8.61 -19.09 1.46
C ALA A 429 9.26 -19.34 0.08
N GLN A 430 10.54 -19.00 -0.08
CA GLN A 430 11.28 -19.25 -1.31
C GLN A 430 11.52 -20.76 -1.54
N ARG A 431 11.78 -21.53 -0.50
CA ARG A 431 11.87 -23.00 -0.61
C ARG A 431 10.52 -23.61 -1.03
N GLN A 432 9.43 -23.18 -0.41
CA GLN A 432 8.09 -23.65 -0.78
C GLN A 432 7.71 -23.27 -2.21
N GLY A 433 7.99 -22.04 -2.63
CA GLY A 433 7.76 -21.61 -4.00
C GLY A 433 8.60 -22.39 -5.03
N ALA A 434 9.86 -22.68 -4.71
CA ALA A 434 10.71 -23.55 -5.54
C ALA A 434 10.15 -24.97 -5.63
N ALA A 435 9.70 -25.56 -4.50
CA ALA A 435 9.08 -26.88 -4.47
C ALA A 435 7.81 -26.95 -5.32
N VAL A 436 6.98 -25.89 -5.33
CA VAL A 436 5.81 -25.77 -6.24
C VAL A 436 6.23 -25.96 -7.70
N TYR A 437 7.27 -25.26 -8.15
CA TYR A 437 7.71 -25.32 -9.54
C TYR A 437 8.44 -26.65 -9.86
N GLN A 438 9.25 -27.15 -8.93
CA GLN A 438 9.93 -28.43 -9.09
C GLN A 438 8.93 -29.61 -9.22
N ALA A 439 7.83 -29.56 -8.46
CA ALA A 439 6.78 -30.59 -8.51
C ALA A 439 6.11 -30.72 -9.90
N VAL A 440 6.21 -29.70 -10.75
CA VAL A 440 5.66 -29.70 -12.13
C VAL A 440 6.75 -29.66 -13.20
N GLY A 441 7.97 -30.05 -12.85
CA GLY A 441 9.06 -30.28 -13.81
C GLY A 441 9.82 -29.01 -14.21
N ALA A 442 10.00 -28.06 -13.30
CA ALA A 442 10.92 -26.95 -13.56
C ALA A 442 12.35 -27.50 -13.77
N LEU A 443 12.96 -27.12 -14.88
CA LEU A 443 14.37 -27.45 -15.20
C LEU A 443 15.32 -26.77 -14.23
N ARG A 444 14.93 -25.58 -13.77
CA ARG A 444 15.70 -24.75 -12.85
C ARG A 444 14.77 -23.90 -12.00
N THR A 445 15.17 -23.59 -10.77
CA THR A 445 14.53 -22.56 -9.93
C THR A 445 15.57 -21.54 -9.49
N ALA A 446 15.15 -20.28 -9.36
CA ALA A 446 15.98 -19.19 -8.88
C ALA A 446 15.16 -18.33 -7.89
N THR A 447 15.86 -17.70 -6.94
CA THR A 447 15.24 -16.81 -5.96
C THR A 447 15.93 -15.46 -5.97
N SER A 448 15.20 -14.39 -5.67
CA SER A 448 15.77 -13.06 -5.54
C SER A 448 16.12 -12.74 -4.09
N ARG A 449 16.93 -11.69 -3.90
CA ARG A 449 17.01 -10.96 -2.63
C ARG A 449 15.71 -10.18 -2.40
N GLN A 450 15.65 -9.37 -1.34
CA GLN A 450 14.53 -8.46 -1.13
C GLN A 450 14.38 -7.46 -2.28
N THR A 451 13.14 -7.11 -2.57
CA THR A 451 12.79 -6.12 -3.60
C THR A 451 12.26 -4.83 -2.96
N PRO A 452 12.26 -3.69 -3.69
CA PRO A 452 11.63 -2.47 -3.22
C PRO A 452 10.19 -2.70 -2.77
N ALA A 453 9.78 -2.02 -1.70
CA ALA A 453 8.45 -2.18 -1.13
C ALA A 453 7.37 -1.57 -2.03
N THR A 454 6.25 -2.27 -2.15
CA THR A 454 5.00 -1.75 -2.71
C THR A 454 3.97 -1.46 -1.61
N HIS A 455 4.18 -2.01 -0.42
CA HIS A 455 3.31 -1.91 0.74
C HIS A 455 4.04 -1.14 1.86
N ASN A 456 3.67 0.12 2.06
CA ASN A 456 4.27 0.97 3.10
C ASN A 456 3.26 1.10 4.24
N MET A 457 3.64 0.70 5.48
CA MET A 457 2.70 0.53 6.58
C MET A 457 3.27 0.97 7.92
N CYS A 458 2.38 1.16 8.90
CA CYS A 458 2.62 1.22 10.35
C CYS A 458 3.31 2.49 10.90
N THR A 459 3.65 3.48 10.10
CA THR A 459 4.45 4.66 10.52
C THR A 459 3.70 5.69 11.36
N ALA A 460 2.38 5.54 11.52
CA ALA A 460 1.53 6.32 12.42
C ALA A 460 0.44 5.40 13.01
N ARG A 461 0.87 4.23 13.47
CA ARG A 461 0.01 3.10 13.79
C ARG A 461 -1.04 3.38 14.85
N MET A 462 -2.19 2.69 14.72
CA MET A 462 -3.22 2.65 15.75
C MET A 462 -2.74 1.85 16.97
N SER A 463 -3.14 2.31 18.17
CA SER A 463 -2.87 1.63 19.43
C SER A 463 -3.95 1.93 20.48
N ARG A 464 -4.10 1.04 21.45
CA ARG A 464 -4.94 1.31 22.64
C ARG A 464 -4.27 2.28 23.60
N ASN A 465 -2.97 2.12 23.78
CA ASN A 465 -2.17 2.96 24.65
C ASN A 465 -1.45 4.04 23.80
N PRO A 466 -1.62 5.33 24.11
CA PRO A 466 -0.97 6.42 23.37
C PRO A 466 0.57 6.34 23.30
N ARG A 467 1.20 5.61 24.23
CA ARG A 467 2.66 5.40 24.19
C ARG A 467 3.13 4.45 23.09
N ASP A 468 2.22 3.58 22.61
CA ASP A 468 2.57 2.51 21.67
C ASP A 468 2.24 2.85 20.21
N GLY A 469 1.60 4.00 19.96
CA GLY A 469 1.21 4.43 18.63
C GLY A 469 0.89 5.91 18.55
N VAL A 470 0.44 6.33 17.38
CA VAL A 470 0.12 7.72 17.05
C VAL A 470 -1.39 7.99 17.09
N THR A 471 -2.19 6.96 16.73
CA THR A 471 -3.62 7.12 16.56
C THR A 471 -4.42 6.10 17.38
N ASP A 472 -5.66 6.46 17.69
CA ASP A 472 -6.64 5.57 18.32
C ASP A 472 -7.26 4.57 17.32
N ALA A 473 -8.21 3.77 17.78
CA ALA A 473 -8.91 2.78 16.97
C ALA A 473 -9.63 3.34 15.74
N HIS A 474 -9.92 4.64 15.70
CA HIS A 474 -10.56 5.31 14.56
C HIS A 474 -9.56 6.06 13.66
N GLY A 475 -8.25 5.89 13.89
CA GLY A 475 -7.22 6.63 13.18
C GLY A 475 -7.13 8.10 13.60
N ARG A 476 -7.76 8.51 14.71
CA ARG A 476 -7.66 9.85 15.28
C ARG A 476 -6.39 9.95 16.10
N ALA A 477 -5.60 11.01 15.90
CA ALA A 477 -4.38 11.21 16.66
C ALA A 477 -4.65 11.34 18.16
N HIS A 478 -3.84 10.67 18.99
CA HIS A 478 -3.96 10.74 20.46
C HIS A 478 -3.73 12.15 20.99
N ASP A 479 -2.77 12.88 20.41
CA ASP A 479 -2.37 14.21 20.86
C ASP A 479 -3.20 15.35 20.27
N VAL A 480 -3.86 15.11 19.12
CA VAL A 480 -4.48 16.16 18.30
C VAL A 480 -5.90 15.70 17.91
N PRO A 481 -6.94 16.17 18.62
CA PRO A 481 -8.29 15.58 18.59
C PRO A 481 -9.04 15.76 17.26
N ASN A 482 -8.62 16.62 16.37
CA ASN A 482 -9.21 16.83 15.05
C ASN A 482 -8.23 16.53 13.90
N LEU A 483 -7.23 15.68 14.16
CA LEU A 483 -6.31 15.15 13.16
C LEU A 483 -6.55 13.64 13.02
N PHE A 484 -6.68 13.17 11.78
CA PHE A 484 -6.88 11.75 11.45
C PHE A 484 -5.84 11.27 10.46
N VAL A 485 -5.55 9.96 10.49
CA VAL A 485 -4.69 9.28 9.52
C VAL A 485 -5.52 8.24 8.78
N SER A 486 -5.49 8.28 7.44
CA SER A 486 -6.37 7.50 6.54
C SER A 486 -5.62 6.73 5.47
N ASP A 487 -4.49 6.15 5.79
CA ASP A 487 -3.69 5.33 4.87
C ASP A 487 -3.01 4.16 5.59
N GLY A 488 -2.08 3.48 4.92
CA GLY A 488 -1.38 2.32 5.47
C GLY A 488 -0.54 2.61 6.72
N SER A 489 -0.23 3.88 7.00
CA SER A 489 0.52 4.25 8.21
C SER A 489 -0.24 3.98 9.49
N ALA A 490 -1.58 3.96 9.43
CA ALA A 490 -2.43 3.70 10.59
C ALA A 490 -2.50 2.22 11.00
N LEU A 491 -2.07 1.27 10.15
CA LEU A 491 -2.07 -0.16 10.50
C LEU A 491 -1.18 -0.40 11.73
N SER A 492 -1.66 -1.20 12.70
CA SER A 492 -0.90 -1.51 13.92
C SER A 492 0.24 -2.50 13.66
N THR A 493 -0.01 -3.47 12.78
CA THR A 493 0.93 -4.46 12.25
C THR A 493 0.61 -4.69 10.78
N PRO A 494 1.54 -5.18 9.95
CA PRO A 494 1.29 -5.29 8.50
C PRO A 494 0.32 -6.41 8.13
N GLY A 495 0.28 -7.51 8.90
CA GLY A 495 -0.30 -8.77 8.44
C GLY A 495 0.42 -9.32 7.20
N SER A 496 -0.07 -10.39 6.62
CA SER A 496 0.46 -10.94 5.36
C SER A 496 -0.31 -10.46 4.12
N ALA A 497 -1.46 -9.82 4.31
CA ALA A 497 -2.36 -9.39 3.22
C ALA A 497 -1.93 -8.06 2.59
N ASN A 498 -2.07 -7.95 1.25
CA ASN A 498 -1.92 -6.66 0.55
C ASN A 498 -2.82 -5.59 1.20
N PRO A 499 -2.31 -4.42 1.60
CA PRO A 499 -2.99 -3.57 2.58
C PRO A 499 -4.17 -2.77 2.02
N THR A 500 -4.33 -2.66 0.69
CA THR A 500 -5.27 -1.71 0.08
C THR A 500 -6.73 -1.97 0.49
N LEU A 501 -7.19 -3.23 0.54
CA LEU A 501 -8.55 -3.55 0.99
C LEU A 501 -8.77 -3.10 2.44
N THR A 502 -7.78 -3.35 3.30
CA THR A 502 -7.82 -2.96 4.72
C THR A 502 -7.84 -1.43 4.86
N ILE A 503 -7.04 -0.71 4.08
CA ILE A 503 -7.06 0.77 4.07
C ILE A 503 -8.44 1.29 3.69
N VAL A 504 -9.07 0.73 2.66
CA VAL A 504 -10.43 1.13 2.25
C VAL A 504 -11.46 0.79 3.33
N ALA A 505 -11.39 -0.39 3.95
CA ALA A 505 -12.27 -0.78 5.05
C ALA A 505 -12.16 0.18 6.25
N LEU A 506 -10.93 0.53 6.65
CA LEU A 506 -10.67 1.49 7.72
C LEU A 506 -11.15 2.90 7.34
N ALA A 507 -10.98 3.34 6.10
CA ALA A 507 -11.47 4.65 5.64
C ALA A 507 -13.00 4.73 5.65
N LEU A 508 -13.72 3.66 5.30
CA LEU A 508 -15.18 3.58 5.41
C LEU A 508 -15.63 3.71 6.87
N ARG A 509 -14.96 2.99 7.77
CA ARG A 509 -15.22 3.05 9.22
C ARG A 509 -14.93 4.43 9.78
N GLN A 510 -13.82 5.04 9.41
CA GLN A 510 -13.41 6.37 9.83
C GLN A 510 -14.41 7.45 9.34
N ALA A 511 -14.91 7.32 8.11
CA ALA A 511 -15.91 8.25 7.57
C ALA A 511 -17.21 8.23 8.36
N GLU A 512 -17.70 7.06 8.79
CA GLU A 512 -18.87 6.95 9.66
C GLU A 512 -18.63 7.63 11.01
N HIS A 513 -17.45 7.42 11.60
CA HIS A 513 -17.06 8.04 12.87
C HIS A 513 -16.97 9.57 12.79
N ILE A 514 -16.29 10.08 11.75
CA ILE A 514 -16.16 11.53 11.52
C ILE A 514 -17.53 12.17 11.31
N ALA A 515 -18.36 11.61 10.42
CA ALA A 515 -19.68 12.16 10.12
C ALA A 515 -20.59 12.19 11.37
N ALA A 516 -20.57 11.14 12.18
CA ALA A 516 -21.31 11.08 13.44
C ALA A 516 -20.81 12.13 14.44
N GLY A 517 -19.49 12.31 14.60
CA GLY A 517 -18.90 13.33 15.46
C GLY A 517 -19.22 14.75 15.02
N MET A 518 -19.15 15.03 13.72
CA MET A 518 -19.52 16.35 13.17
C MET A 518 -21.00 16.67 13.40
N SER A 519 -21.89 15.67 13.27
CA SER A 519 -23.33 15.87 13.50
C SER A 519 -23.64 16.17 14.96
N ARG A 520 -22.92 15.56 15.90
CA ARG A 520 -23.02 15.84 17.34
C ARG A 520 -22.31 17.12 17.78
N ARG A 521 -21.54 17.76 16.88
CA ARG A 521 -20.66 18.91 17.17
C ARG A 521 -19.52 18.59 18.14
N ASP A 522 -19.11 17.32 18.21
CA ASP A 522 -18.02 16.84 19.07
C ASP A 522 -16.64 16.98 18.39
N MET A 523 -16.62 17.37 17.10
CA MET A 523 -15.42 17.52 16.25
C MET A 523 -15.38 18.88 15.57
#